data_ea4fa50fb4498e1efca7444cc53f0b2d
#
_entry.id   ea4fa50fb4498e1efca7444cc53f0b2d
#
_cell.length_a   1.000
_cell.length_b   1.000
_cell.length_c   1.000
_cell.angle_alpha   90.00
_cell.angle_beta   90.00
_cell.angle_gamma   90.00
#
_symmetry.space_group_name_H-M   'P 1'
#
loop_
_entity.id
_entity.type
_entity.pdbx_description
1 polymer ?
#
loop_
_entity_poly.entity_id
_entity_poly.type
_entity_poly.pdbx_seq_one_letter_code
_entity_poly.pdbx_strand_id
1 'polypeptide(L)'
;SSDVCSSDLKNCLFLGRGSQYPVALEGALKLKEISYIHAEGLAAGELKHGPLALVEKGTPCIAFLPNDETYFANLAGAMEMKARGGYIIGISHKPHDIFDSYLHVPDAKEATIIPNVITGQLLGYYLAVIKKLDPDMPRNLAKSVTVK
;
A
#
# COMPACT_ATOMS: atom_id res chain seq x y z
N SER A 1 -3.39 23.16 3.06
CA SER A 1 -3.82 22.30 1.97
C SER A 1 -2.60 22.03 1.09
N SER A 2 -1.92 20.96 1.36
CA SER A 2 -0.85 20.49 0.48
C SER A 2 -1.48 19.53 -0.52
N ASP A 3 -1.78 20.06 -1.70
CA ASP A 3 -2.12 19.28 -2.86
C ASP A 3 -0.88 18.47 -3.27
N VAL A 4 -0.72 17.28 -2.71
CA VAL A 4 0.10 16.28 -3.37
C VAL A 4 -0.68 15.89 -4.61
N CYS A 5 -0.36 16.55 -5.71
CA CYS A 5 -0.98 16.25 -7.00
C CYS A 5 -0.66 14.78 -7.30
N SER A 6 -1.68 13.97 -7.47
CA SER A 6 -1.55 12.51 -7.75
C SER A 6 -0.68 12.23 -8.99
N SER A 7 -0.48 13.25 -9.85
CA SER A 7 0.41 13.20 -11.03
C SER A 7 1.89 13.09 -10.67
N ASP A 8 2.29 13.56 -9.47
CA ASP A 8 3.69 13.63 -9.06
C ASP A 8 4.12 12.46 -8.14
N LEU A 9 3.18 11.55 -7.87
CA LEU A 9 3.46 10.38 -7.06
C LEU A 9 4.40 9.41 -7.79
N LYS A 10 5.66 9.36 -7.35
CA LYS A 10 6.71 8.53 -7.97
C LYS A 10 6.89 7.18 -7.27
N ASN A 11 6.78 7.16 -5.96
CA ASN A 11 7.01 5.98 -5.12
C ASN A 11 5.89 5.79 -4.12
N CYS A 12 5.59 4.53 -3.79
CA CYS A 12 4.63 4.16 -2.76
C CYS A 12 5.11 2.89 -2.05
N LEU A 13 5.04 2.87 -0.73
CA LEU A 13 5.44 1.71 0.07
C LEU A 13 4.22 1.07 0.72
N PHE A 14 4.14 -0.24 0.65
CA PHE A 14 3.09 -1.05 1.27
C PHE A 14 3.67 -1.86 2.41
N LEU A 15 3.08 -1.75 3.58
CA LEU A 15 3.53 -2.43 4.80
C LEU A 15 2.56 -3.52 5.22
N GLY A 16 3.07 -4.71 5.46
CA GLY A 16 2.31 -5.83 6.00
C GLY A 16 3.17 -6.78 6.82
N ARG A 17 2.53 -7.57 7.69
CA ARG A 17 3.17 -8.62 8.47
C ARG A 17 2.26 -9.85 8.51
N GLY A 18 2.87 -11.04 8.62
CA GLY A 18 2.11 -12.30 8.60
C GLY A 18 1.30 -12.41 7.31
N SER A 19 0.00 -12.69 7.41
CA SER A 19 -0.92 -12.78 6.29
C SER A 19 -1.06 -11.49 5.47
N GLN A 20 -0.71 -10.34 6.03
CA GLN A 20 -0.78 -9.04 5.36
C GLN A 20 0.47 -8.70 4.54
N TYR A 21 1.55 -9.44 4.67
CA TYR A 21 2.71 -9.24 3.81
C TYR A 21 2.45 -9.62 2.35
N PRO A 22 1.87 -10.78 2.03
CA PRO A 22 1.40 -11.05 0.66
C PRO A 22 0.39 -10.03 0.13
N VAL A 23 -0.49 -9.49 0.98
CA VAL A 23 -1.43 -8.43 0.61
C VAL A 23 -0.68 -7.15 0.21
N ALA A 24 0.35 -6.78 0.97
CA ALA A 24 1.21 -5.64 0.64
C ALA A 24 1.94 -5.82 -0.70
N LEU A 25 2.43 -7.03 -0.98
CA LEU A 25 3.05 -7.36 -2.27
C LEU A 25 2.05 -7.24 -3.42
N GLU A 26 0.84 -7.77 -3.26
CA GLU A 26 -0.22 -7.70 -4.27
C GLU A 26 -0.67 -6.25 -4.51
N GLY A 27 -0.87 -5.45 -3.46
CA GLY A 27 -1.21 -4.03 -3.58
C GLY A 27 -0.14 -3.25 -4.35
N ALA A 28 1.13 -3.48 -4.02
CA ALA A 28 2.26 -2.88 -4.72
C ALA A 28 2.32 -3.31 -6.20
N LEU A 29 2.04 -4.59 -6.48
CA LEU A 29 1.97 -5.11 -7.85
C LEU A 29 0.88 -4.43 -8.66
N LYS A 30 -0.34 -4.32 -8.11
CA LYS A 30 -1.47 -3.64 -8.79
C LYS A 30 -1.16 -2.17 -9.09
N LEU A 31 -0.52 -1.47 -8.16
CA LEU A 31 -0.08 -0.10 -8.42
C LEU A 31 0.89 -0.01 -9.60
N LYS A 32 1.89 -0.86 -9.64
CA LYS A 32 2.86 -0.90 -10.76
C LYS A 32 2.21 -1.22 -12.08
N GLU A 33 1.33 -2.23 -12.10
CA GLU A 33 0.73 -2.74 -13.34
C GLU A 33 -0.17 -1.73 -14.04
N ILE A 34 -1.02 -1.02 -13.29
CA ILE A 34 -2.09 -0.22 -13.89
C ILE A 34 -1.94 1.29 -13.70
N SER A 35 -1.16 1.75 -12.71
CA SER A 35 -0.90 3.19 -12.50
C SER A 35 0.53 3.61 -12.81
N TYR A 36 1.42 2.65 -13.08
CA TYR A 36 2.85 2.85 -13.39
C TYR A 36 3.61 3.63 -12.31
N ILE A 37 3.10 3.59 -11.09
CA ILE A 37 3.78 4.13 -9.91
C ILE A 37 4.73 3.05 -9.39
N HIS A 38 5.98 3.41 -9.13
CA HIS A 38 6.90 2.48 -8.47
C HIS A 38 6.38 2.18 -7.06
N ALA A 39 6.11 0.93 -6.79
CA ALA A 39 5.59 0.51 -5.49
C ALA A 39 6.29 -0.76 -5.00
N GLU A 40 6.53 -0.82 -3.69
CA GLU A 40 7.20 -1.95 -3.05
C GLU A 40 6.41 -2.42 -1.84
N GLY A 41 6.22 -3.75 -1.73
CA GLY A 41 5.64 -4.39 -0.56
C GLY A 41 6.74 -4.76 0.42
N LEU A 42 6.59 -4.35 1.68
CA LEU A 42 7.58 -4.49 2.74
C LEU A 42 7.04 -5.33 3.89
N ALA A 43 7.86 -6.25 4.38
CA ALA A 43 7.59 -6.93 5.63
C ALA A 43 7.92 -6.01 6.81
N ALA A 44 6.98 -5.81 7.74
CA ALA A 44 7.17 -4.90 8.88
C ALA A 44 8.37 -5.26 9.76
N GLY A 45 8.72 -6.55 9.84
CA GLY A 45 9.90 -7.00 10.58
C GLY A 45 11.24 -6.66 9.93
N GLU A 46 11.24 -6.40 8.62
CA GLU A 46 12.46 -6.18 7.82
C GLU A 46 12.73 -4.68 7.56
N LEU A 47 11.86 -3.80 8.00
CA LEU A 47 11.98 -2.35 7.73
C LEU A 47 13.35 -1.78 8.12
N LYS A 48 13.88 -2.18 9.28
CA LYS A 48 15.15 -1.68 9.84
C LYS A 48 16.39 -2.16 9.07
N HIS A 49 16.24 -3.18 8.24
CA HIS A 49 17.33 -3.79 7.51
C HIS A 49 17.60 -3.14 6.15
N GLY A 50 17.09 -1.92 5.93
CA GLY A 50 17.35 -1.15 4.71
C GLY A 50 16.15 -0.33 4.23
N PRO A 51 14.94 -0.91 4.09
CA PRO A 51 13.80 -0.23 3.47
C PRO A 51 13.42 1.12 4.08
N LEU A 52 13.66 1.34 5.36
CA LEU A 52 13.43 2.65 6.02
C LEU A 52 14.27 3.78 5.41
N ALA A 53 15.38 3.48 4.75
CA ALA A 53 16.19 4.48 4.06
C ALA A 53 15.48 5.09 2.83
N LEU A 54 14.44 4.41 2.32
CA LEU A 54 13.64 4.89 1.18
C LEU A 54 12.54 5.86 1.60
N VAL A 55 12.27 5.99 2.90
CA VAL A 55 11.22 6.87 3.41
C VAL A 55 11.74 8.29 3.50
N GLU A 56 11.14 9.17 2.71
CA GLU A 56 11.38 10.61 2.71
C GLU A 56 10.11 11.35 3.14
N LYS A 57 10.24 12.66 3.36
CA LYS A 57 9.09 13.51 3.71
C LYS A 57 8.00 13.42 2.63
N GLY A 58 6.82 12.98 3.04
CA GLY A 58 5.65 12.85 2.17
C GLY A 58 5.58 11.52 1.39
N THR A 59 6.54 10.61 1.53
CA THR A 59 6.45 9.28 0.92
C THR A 59 5.18 8.57 1.37
N PRO A 60 4.25 8.19 0.46
CA PRO A 60 3.07 7.44 0.82
C PRO A 60 3.41 6.04 1.32
N CYS A 61 2.95 5.75 2.52
CA CYS A 61 3.17 4.48 3.20
C CYS A 61 1.81 3.88 3.55
N ILE A 62 1.39 2.87 2.83
CA ILE A 62 0.12 2.17 3.04
C ILE A 62 0.37 1.03 4.02
N ALA A 63 -0.29 1.06 5.17
CA ALA A 63 -0.13 0.06 6.21
C ALA A 63 -1.42 -0.75 6.39
N PHE A 64 -1.33 -2.07 6.20
CA PHE A 64 -2.41 -3.01 6.49
C PHE A 64 -2.36 -3.42 7.95
N LEU A 65 -3.40 -3.05 8.72
CA LEU A 65 -3.48 -3.27 10.16
C LEU A 65 -4.74 -4.08 10.50
N PRO A 66 -4.68 -5.41 10.34
CA PRO A 66 -5.80 -6.29 10.68
C PRO A 66 -6.01 -6.35 12.20
N ASN A 67 -7.18 -6.80 12.64
CA ASN A 67 -7.46 -7.03 14.06
C ASN A 67 -6.99 -8.42 14.49
N ASP A 68 -5.68 -8.63 14.51
CA ASP A 68 -5.02 -9.86 14.92
C ASP A 68 -3.73 -9.58 15.72
N GLU A 69 -2.98 -10.62 16.03
CA GLU A 69 -1.72 -10.54 16.78
C GLU A 69 -0.63 -9.70 16.08
N THR A 70 -0.76 -9.46 14.78
CA THR A 70 0.22 -8.67 14.01
C THR A 70 -0.05 -7.16 14.07
N TYR A 71 -1.22 -6.73 14.58
CA TYR A 71 -1.65 -5.33 14.58
C TYR A 71 -0.60 -4.39 15.16
N PHE A 72 -0.15 -4.65 16.39
CA PHE A 72 0.80 -3.76 17.07
C PHE A 72 2.19 -3.75 16.41
N ALA A 73 2.61 -4.86 15.86
CA ALA A 73 3.89 -4.92 15.15
C ALA A 73 3.84 -4.16 13.81
N ASN A 74 2.72 -4.24 13.08
CA ASN A 74 2.48 -3.42 11.88
C ASN A 74 2.38 -1.94 12.23
N LEU A 75 1.68 -1.61 13.32
CA LEU A 75 1.55 -0.24 13.81
C LEU A 75 2.92 0.35 14.17
N ALA A 76 3.77 -0.40 14.86
CA ALA A 76 5.13 0.02 15.18
C ALA A 76 5.95 0.31 13.91
N GLY A 77 5.84 -0.53 12.89
CA GLY A 77 6.46 -0.29 11.57
C GLY A 77 5.94 1.00 10.91
N ALA A 78 4.64 1.23 10.95
CA ALA A 78 4.04 2.48 10.43
C ALA A 78 4.54 3.72 11.22
N MET A 79 4.69 3.61 12.55
CA MET A 79 5.27 4.67 13.38
C MET A 79 6.71 4.98 13.01
N GLU A 80 7.51 3.96 12.69
CA GLU A 80 8.90 4.13 12.25
C GLU A 80 8.99 4.85 10.91
N MET A 81 8.08 4.54 9.97
CA MET A 81 7.97 5.26 8.69
C MET A 81 7.49 6.71 8.91
N LYS A 82 6.52 6.91 9.79
CA LYS A 82 6.04 8.26 10.18
C LYS A 82 7.15 9.13 10.75
N ALA A 83 7.96 8.58 11.65
CA ALA A 83 9.08 9.31 12.26
C ALA A 83 10.12 9.79 11.25
N ARG A 84 10.16 9.21 10.05
CA ARG A 84 11.05 9.61 8.95
C ARG A 84 10.37 10.51 7.91
N GLY A 85 9.14 10.93 8.20
CA GLY A 85 8.39 11.85 7.35
C GLY A 85 7.42 11.16 6.38
N GLY A 86 7.25 9.85 6.46
CA GLY A 86 6.27 9.12 5.66
C GLY A 86 4.84 9.62 5.91
N TYR A 87 4.04 9.68 4.84
CA TYR A 87 2.61 9.94 4.88
C TYR A 87 1.87 8.61 5.07
N ILE A 88 1.30 8.40 6.24
CA ILE A 88 0.73 7.10 6.62
C ILE A 88 -0.74 7.00 6.21
N ILE A 89 -1.03 6.04 5.34
CA ILE A 89 -2.39 5.65 4.97
C ILE A 89 -2.70 4.34 5.70
N GLY A 90 -3.47 4.43 6.78
CA GLY A 90 -3.85 3.26 7.57
C GLY A 90 -5.07 2.55 6.99
N ILE A 91 -4.95 1.27 6.68
CA ILE A 91 -6.04 0.38 6.30
C ILE A 91 -6.33 -0.52 7.50
N SER A 92 -7.43 -0.26 8.20
CA SER A 92 -7.68 -0.88 9.50
C SER A 92 -9.17 -0.89 9.86
N HIS A 93 -9.53 -1.72 10.84
CA HIS A 93 -10.87 -1.75 11.44
C HIS A 93 -11.15 -0.56 12.36
N LYS A 94 -10.12 0.17 12.79
CA LYS A 94 -10.24 1.35 13.66
C LYS A 94 -9.21 2.43 13.30
N PRO A 95 -9.52 3.72 13.54
CA PRO A 95 -8.57 4.79 13.33
C PRO A 95 -7.43 4.76 14.36
N HIS A 96 -6.33 5.45 14.04
CA HIS A 96 -5.21 5.69 14.94
C HIS A 96 -4.59 7.05 14.64
N ASP A 97 -4.07 7.74 15.66
CA ASP A 97 -3.56 9.12 15.56
C ASP A 97 -2.36 9.28 14.62
N ILE A 98 -1.62 8.21 14.35
CA ILE A 98 -0.50 8.27 13.41
C ILE A 98 -0.93 8.32 11.94
N PHE A 99 -2.17 7.99 11.62
CA PHE A 99 -2.64 7.98 10.24
C PHE A 99 -2.86 9.41 9.73
N ASP A 100 -2.25 9.73 8.61
CA ASP A 100 -2.55 10.96 7.86
C ASP A 100 -3.83 10.81 7.05
N SER A 101 -4.09 9.58 6.59
CA SER A 101 -5.34 9.16 5.98
C SER A 101 -5.76 7.81 6.52
N TYR A 102 -7.05 7.58 6.59
CA TYR A 102 -7.63 6.36 7.13
C TYR A 102 -8.67 5.76 6.17
N LEU A 103 -8.49 4.50 5.84
CA LEU A 103 -9.45 3.70 5.10
C LEU A 103 -10.01 2.62 6.02
N HIS A 104 -11.30 2.71 6.30
CA HIS A 104 -11.98 1.71 7.11
C HIS A 104 -12.16 0.42 6.34
N VAL A 105 -11.71 -0.67 6.92
CA VAL A 105 -11.98 -2.05 6.47
C VAL A 105 -12.60 -2.81 7.63
N PRO A 106 -13.75 -3.46 7.44
CA PRO A 106 -14.38 -4.21 8.52
C PRO A 106 -13.50 -5.34 9.02
N ASP A 107 -13.59 -5.63 10.32
CA ASP A 107 -12.93 -6.79 10.91
C ASP A 107 -13.61 -8.08 10.42
N ALA A 108 -12.99 -8.75 9.47
CA ALA A 108 -13.44 -10.01 8.92
C ALA A 108 -12.73 -11.23 9.56
N LYS A 109 -12.09 -11.02 10.72
CA LYS A 109 -11.33 -12.07 11.43
C LYS A 109 -10.26 -12.69 10.51
N GLU A 110 -10.25 -14.01 10.41
CA GLU A 110 -9.31 -14.76 9.56
C GLU A 110 -9.46 -14.43 8.07
N ALA A 111 -10.63 -13.93 7.66
CA ALA A 111 -10.90 -13.52 6.28
C ALA A 111 -10.51 -12.07 5.95
N THR A 112 -9.87 -11.34 6.88
CA THR A 112 -9.46 -9.92 6.69
C THR A 112 -8.50 -9.72 5.50
N ILE A 113 -7.85 -10.76 5.06
CA ILE A 113 -7.05 -10.76 3.82
C ILE A 113 -7.88 -10.31 2.60
N ILE A 114 -9.14 -10.75 2.51
CA ILE A 114 -10.01 -10.49 1.35
C ILE A 114 -10.31 -8.99 1.19
N PRO A 115 -10.90 -8.29 2.18
CA PRO A 115 -11.16 -6.87 2.06
C PRO A 115 -9.88 -6.05 1.92
N ASN A 116 -8.77 -6.47 2.49
CA ASN A 116 -7.50 -5.76 2.36
C ASN A 116 -6.92 -5.88 0.94
N VAL A 117 -6.99 -7.05 0.30
CA VAL A 117 -6.61 -7.22 -1.12
C VAL A 117 -7.50 -6.36 -2.01
N ILE A 118 -8.82 -6.36 -1.80
CA ILE A 118 -9.76 -5.53 -2.56
C ILE A 118 -9.39 -4.05 -2.41
N THR A 119 -9.05 -3.60 -1.21
CA THR A 119 -8.63 -2.21 -0.97
C THR A 119 -7.37 -1.87 -1.77
N GLY A 120 -6.37 -2.76 -1.82
CA GLY A 120 -5.17 -2.59 -2.63
C GLY A 120 -5.47 -2.50 -4.12
N GLN A 121 -6.38 -3.35 -4.62
CA GLN A 121 -6.84 -3.34 -6.02
C GLN A 121 -7.56 -2.04 -6.36
N LEU A 122 -8.47 -1.57 -5.49
CA LEU A 122 -9.20 -0.31 -5.67
C LEU A 122 -8.27 0.90 -5.67
N LEU A 123 -7.25 0.91 -4.81
CA LEU A 123 -6.23 1.98 -4.81
C LEU A 123 -5.51 2.05 -6.16
N GLY A 124 -5.08 0.91 -6.71
CA GLY A 124 -4.48 0.84 -8.04
C GLY A 124 -5.41 1.36 -9.12
N TYR A 125 -6.66 0.90 -9.11
CA TYR A 125 -7.69 1.31 -10.07
C TYR A 125 -7.94 2.82 -10.04
N TYR A 126 -8.24 3.38 -8.87
CA TYR A 126 -8.52 4.82 -8.76
C TYR A 126 -7.32 5.69 -9.13
N LEU A 127 -6.11 5.29 -8.76
CA LEU A 127 -4.90 6.02 -9.17
C LEU A 127 -4.69 5.98 -10.68
N ALA A 128 -4.97 4.86 -11.35
CA ALA A 128 -4.93 4.77 -12.79
C ALA A 128 -5.94 5.73 -13.43
N VAL A 129 -7.20 5.74 -12.96
CA VAL A 129 -8.25 6.62 -13.44
C VAL A 129 -7.89 8.10 -13.25
N ILE A 130 -7.40 8.49 -12.06
CA ILE A 130 -6.98 9.87 -11.78
C ILE A 130 -5.83 10.30 -12.69
N LYS A 131 -4.91 9.39 -13.01
CA LYS A 131 -3.81 9.62 -13.96
C LYS A 131 -4.25 9.53 -15.42
N LYS A 132 -5.55 9.33 -15.70
CA LYS A 132 -6.12 9.16 -17.05
C LYS A 132 -5.50 8.00 -17.82
N LEU A 133 -5.16 6.94 -17.12
CA LEU A 133 -4.67 5.69 -17.68
C LEU A 133 -5.84 4.70 -17.81
N ASP A 134 -5.73 3.79 -18.76
CA ASP A 134 -6.71 2.72 -18.96
C ASP A 134 -6.31 1.49 -18.11
N PRO A 135 -7.05 1.18 -17.03
CA PRO A 135 -6.73 0.04 -16.17
C PRO A 135 -6.99 -1.32 -16.84
N ASP A 136 -7.80 -1.36 -17.90
CA ASP A 136 -8.13 -2.60 -18.61
C ASP A 136 -7.12 -2.94 -19.71
N MET A 137 -6.34 -1.95 -20.16
CA MET A 137 -5.34 -2.07 -21.21
C MET A 137 -3.95 -1.59 -20.74
N PRO A 138 -3.38 -2.21 -19.68
CA PRO A 138 -2.07 -1.81 -19.19
C PRO A 138 -0.97 -2.07 -20.23
N ARG A 139 -0.04 -1.11 -20.36
CA ARG A 139 1.06 -1.21 -21.31
C ARG A 139 2.01 -2.36 -20.96
N ASN A 140 2.60 -2.98 -21.97
CA ASN A 140 3.63 -4.02 -21.84
C ASN A 140 3.18 -5.28 -21.09
N LEU A 141 1.88 -5.46 -20.86
CA LEU A 141 1.32 -6.65 -20.25
C LEU A 141 0.44 -7.39 -21.27
N ALA A 142 0.57 -8.70 -21.32
CA ALA A 142 -0.27 -9.57 -22.11
C ALA A 142 -0.98 -10.59 -21.21
N LYS A 143 -2.27 -10.81 -21.41
CA LYS A 143 -3.02 -11.86 -20.69
C LYS A 143 -2.59 -13.27 -21.05
N SER A 144 -1.94 -13.41 -22.19
CA SER A 144 -1.32 -14.68 -22.62
C SER A 144 -0.02 -14.38 -23.35
N VAL A 145 0.98 -15.24 -23.16
CA VAL A 145 2.23 -15.17 -23.94
C VAL A 145 1.92 -15.70 -25.33
N THR A 146 1.77 -14.80 -26.30
CA THR A 146 1.49 -15.14 -27.72
C THR A 146 2.73 -15.03 -28.61
N VAL A 147 3.87 -14.66 -28.03
CA VAL A 147 5.16 -14.55 -28.76
C VAL A 147 5.92 -15.85 -28.60
N LYS A 148 6.26 -16.48 -29.74
CA LYS A 148 7.19 -17.60 -29.81
C LYS A 148 8.63 -17.09 -29.90
#